data_012f6c511bb8ceb7546a3845262b8649
#
_entry.id   012f6c511bb8ceb7546a3845262b8649
#
_cell.length_a   1.000
_cell.length_b   1.000
_cell.length_c   1.000
_cell.angle_alpha   90.00
_cell.angle_beta   90.00
_cell.angle_gamma   90.00
#
_symmetry.space_group_name_H-M   'P 1'
#
loop_
_entity.id
_entity.type
_entity.pdbx_description
1 polymer ?
#
loop_
_entity_poly.entity_id
_entity_poly.type
_entity_poly.pdbx_seq_one_letter_code
_entity_poly.pdbx_strand_id
1 'polypeptide(L)'
;MSDFDFVDHYGAEIEETGGDLLPENTAISALNVGFVGVGGGGGKLAKAFIDIGFTKTLLVNTTEKDQPEGVDPQHLVLIPDSDGVGKDVTFGKKVLKDNSTVVEDALRTKLGKVDWLFVLAGGGGGTGSASGALKDSFQRYLKSIQATGTVVYVATVPTAQESLNDTINNNANSLLKDIANLPHIALSNEKQVQMLRGKVGMLNLYPAANTAFAKMIAQVLKLSSETSPIQTFDSKDLEKCLMTKKRMILGTTLVKDPSVTNLGATIFQNCIKQSPCPTPRGKPDTGSILFAITPEMANDPEVSKHID
;
A
#
# COMPACT_ATOMS: atom_id res chain seq x y z
N MET A 1 -7.43 -17.86 -23.68
CA MET A 1 -8.85 -17.90 -23.33
C MET A 1 -8.97 -18.09 -21.84
N SER A 2 -9.88 -17.46 -21.26
CA SER A 2 -10.29 -17.25 -19.87
C SER A 2 -9.46 -16.18 -19.16
N ASP A 3 -10.10 -15.04 -19.14
CA ASP A 3 -9.93 -14.00 -18.16
C ASP A 3 -9.93 -14.65 -16.78
N PHE A 4 -8.95 -14.31 -15.97
CA PHE A 4 -9.02 -14.57 -14.55
C PHE A 4 -10.19 -13.72 -14.05
N ASP A 5 -11.37 -14.29 -14.00
CA ASP A 5 -12.53 -13.72 -13.38
C ASP A 5 -12.26 -13.56 -11.89
N PHE A 6 -11.89 -12.35 -11.54
CA PHE A 6 -11.75 -11.87 -10.17
C PHE A 6 -13.13 -11.37 -9.69
N VAL A 7 -14.19 -12.21 -9.85
CA VAL A 7 -15.53 -11.80 -9.44
C VAL A 7 -16.24 -12.97 -8.76
N ASP A 8 -16.85 -12.58 -7.66
CA ASP A 8 -17.98 -13.18 -6.98
C ASP A 8 -17.79 -14.43 -6.16
N HIS A 9 -17.33 -14.18 -4.92
CA HIS A 9 -17.87 -14.93 -3.77
C HIS A 9 -17.84 -14.03 -2.52
N TYR A 10 -18.65 -13.00 -2.48
CA TYR A 10 -18.90 -12.26 -1.24
C TYR A 10 -20.37 -11.92 -1.10
N GLY A 11 -21.15 -12.91 -0.65
CA GLY A 11 -22.41 -12.71 -0.01
C GLY A 11 -22.29 -13.25 1.41
N ALA A 12 -21.96 -12.42 2.37
CA ALA A 12 -22.15 -12.70 3.78
C ALA A 12 -22.91 -11.53 4.39
N GLU A 13 -24.05 -11.82 4.97
CA GLU A 13 -24.88 -10.91 5.74
C GLU A 13 -24.07 -10.37 6.92
N ILE A 14 -24.02 -9.04 7.07
CA ILE A 14 -23.32 -8.34 8.15
C ILE A 14 -24.29 -8.30 9.33
N GLU A 15 -23.99 -9.06 10.40
CA GLU A 15 -24.61 -8.81 11.70
C GLU A 15 -24.08 -7.50 12.28
N GLU A 16 -24.99 -6.61 12.66
CA GLU A 16 -24.71 -5.38 13.37
C GLU A 16 -24.04 -5.67 14.72
N THR A 17 -22.73 -5.60 14.79
CA THR A 17 -22.02 -5.54 16.08
C THR A 17 -21.92 -4.09 16.51
N GLY A 18 -22.65 -3.72 17.56
CA GLY A 18 -22.62 -2.40 18.18
C GLY A 18 -21.23 -2.11 18.76
N GLY A 19 -20.56 -1.09 18.21
CA GLY A 19 -19.29 -0.57 18.66
C GLY A 19 -18.64 0.34 17.61
N ASP A 20 -17.75 1.25 18.02
CA ASP A 20 -17.00 2.14 17.14
C ASP A 20 -15.97 1.42 16.25
N LEU A 21 -15.77 0.10 16.43
CA LEU A 21 -14.81 -0.69 15.69
C LEU A 21 -15.24 -0.88 14.24
N LEU A 22 -14.29 -0.69 13.33
CA LEU A 22 -14.46 -1.02 11.92
C LEU A 22 -14.63 -2.54 11.73
N PRO A 23 -15.40 -2.98 10.71
CA PRO A 23 -15.56 -4.40 10.39
C PRO A 23 -14.20 -5.08 10.13
N GLU A 24 -14.13 -6.38 10.39
CA GLU A 24 -12.96 -7.18 10.04
C GLU A 24 -12.71 -7.18 8.53
N ASN A 25 -11.43 -7.31 8.14
CA ASN A 25 -11.08 -7.39 6.72
C ASN A 25 -11.75 -8.61 6.08
N THR A 26 -12.44 -8.39 4.95
CA THR A 26 -13.00 -9.46 4.12
C THR A 26 -11.97 -9.96 3.10
N ALA A 27 -10.97 -9.16 2.77
CA ALA A 27 -9.86 -9.58 1.92
C ALA A 27 -9.00 -10.64 2.61
N ILE A 28 -8.63 -11.68 1.86
CA ILE A 28 -7.74 -12.75 2.35
C ILE A 28 -6.33 -12.21 2.54
N SER A 29 -5.78 -12.44 3.73
CA SER A 29 -4.44 -11.97 4.09
C SER A 29 -3.79 -12.93 5.08
N ALA A 30 -2.53 -13.28 4.82
CA ALA A 30 -1.70 -14.04 5.76
C ALA A 30 -1.32 -13.24 7.01
N LEU A 31 -1.39 -11.92 6.95
CA LEU A 31 -1.07 -11.00 8.02
C LEU A 31 -2.32 -10.26 8.48
N ASN A 32 -2.43 -10.01 9.77
CA ASN A 32 -3.44 -9.12 10.32
C ASN A 32 -3.03 -7.66 10.07
N VAL A 33 -3.58 -7.06 9.02
CA VAL A 33 -3.18 -5.75 8.52
C VAL A 33 -4.25 -4.69 8.74
N GLY A 34 -3.80 -3.47 9.04
CA GLY A 34 -4.62 -2.26 8.99
C GLY A 34 -3.95 -1.21 8.11
N PHE A 35 -4.75 -0.29 7.59
CA PHE A 35 -4.29 0.79 6.71
C PHE A 35 -4.66 2.15 7.27
N VAL A 36 -3.79 3.13 7.07
CA VAL A 36 -4.06 4.53 7.41
C VAL A 36 -3.64 5.41 6.24
N GLY A 37 -4.61 6.01 5.57
CA GLY A 37 -4.36 7.03 4.55
C GLY A 37 -4.22 8.41 5.19
N VAL A 38 -3.12 9.12 4.96
CA VAL A 38 -2.88 10.45 5.52
C VAL A 38 -2.91 11.51 4.43
N GLY A 39 -3.77 12.51 4.58
CA GLY A 39 -4.02 13.58 3.61
C GLY A 39 -4.78 13.10 2.37
N GLY A 40 -5.11 14.00 1.46
CA GLY A 40 -5.96 13.69 0.30
C GLY A 40 -5.43 12.58 -0.61
N GLY A 41 -4.12 12.57 -0.91
CA GLY A 41 -3.50 11.53 -1.73
C GLY A 41 -3.48 10.17 -1.03
N GLY A 42 -3.11 10.14 0.25
CA GLY A 42 -3.14 8.93 1.07
C GLY A 42 -4.55 8.38 1.27
N GLY A 43 -5.53 9.26 1.48
CA GLY A 43 -6.94 8.89 1.61
C GLY A 43 -7.50 8.24 0.34
N LYS A 44 -7.18 8.78 -0.84
CA LYS A 44 -7.58 8.18 -2.12
C LYS A 44 -6.96 6.80 -2.36
N LEU A 45 -5.71 6.60 -1.93
CA LEU A 45 -5.07 5.29 -1.96
C LEU A 45 -5.71 4.34 -0.94
N ALA A 46 -6.01 4.81 0.28
CA ALA A 46 -6.69 4.04 1.32
C ALA A 46 -8.08 3.56 0.88
N LYS A 47 -8.84 4.43 0.19
CA LYS A 47 -10.13 4.02 -0.39
C LYS A 47 -9.98 2.81 -1.32
N ALA A 48 -8.94 2.74 -2.14
CA ALA A 48 -8.73 1.60 -3.02
C ALA A 48 -8.51 0.29 -2.24
N PHE A 49 -7.97 0.33 -1.02
CA PHE A 49 -7.89 -0.84 -0.14
C PHE A 49 -9.25 -1.19 0.46
N ILE A 50 -10.05 -0.20 0.88
CA ILE A 50 -11.43 -0.43 1.33
C ILE A 50 -12.24 -1.13 0.24
N ASP A 51 -12.17 -0.61 -1.00
CA ASP A 51 -12.93 -1.11 -2.15
C ASP A 51 -12.61 -2.58 -2.51
N ILE A 52 -11.50 -3.11 -2.06
CA ILE A 52 -11.11 -4.53 -2.27
C ILE A 52 -11.16 -5.36 -0.99
N GLY A 53 -11.86 -4.87 0.05
CA GLY A 53 -12.17 -5.64 1.25
C GLY A 53 -11.20 -5.48 2.42
N PHE A 54 -10.28 -4.52 2.41
CA PHE A 54 -9.49 -4.14 3.59
C PHE A 54 -10.23 -3.07 4.38
N THR A 55 -11.24 -3.49 5.12
CA THR A 55 -12.13 -2.63 5.89
C THR A 55 -11.47 -2.02 7.12
N LYS A 56 -10.43 -2.64 7.70
CA LYS A 56 -9.60 -2.03 8.76
C LYS A 56 -8.71 -0.92 8.20
N THR A 57 -9.35 0.15 7.76
CA THR A 57 -8.69 1.28 7.09
C THR A 57 -9.22 2.61 7.60
N LEU A 58 -8.33 3.52 8.00
CA LEU A 58 -8.68 4.88 8.41
C LEU A 58 -8.12 5.90 7.42
N LEU A 59 -8.85 7.01 7.26
CA LEU A 59 -8.44 8.17 6.48
C LEU A 59 -8.29 9.37 7.41
N VAL A 60 -7.06 9.80 7.64
CA VAL A 60 -6.70 10.94 8.50
C VAL A 60 -6.47 12.16 7.62
N ASN A 61 -7.21 13.24 7.83
CA ASN A 61 -7.03 14.47 7.07
C ASN A 61 -7.22 15.72 7.93
N THR A 62 -6.66 16.85 7.48
CA THR A 62 -6.79 18.18 8.07
C THR A 62 -7.89 19.01 7.42
N THR A 63 -8.58 18.48 6.42
CA THR A 63 -9.70 19.11 5.73
C THR A 63 -10.66 18.06 5.17
N GLU A 64 -11.94 18.39 5.10
CA GLU A 64 -12.96 17.55 4.46
C GLU A 64 -12.92 17.65 2.93
N LYS A 65 -12.40 18.75 2.39
CA LYS A 65 -12.46 19.07 0.95
C LYS A 65 -11.76 18.05 0.05
N ASP A 66 -10.76 17.34 0.57
CA ASP A 66 -9.94 16.37 -0.19
C ASP A 66 -10.34 14.91 0.07
N GLN A 67 -11.42 14.68 0.80
CA GLN A 67 -11.88 13.33 1.11
C GLN A 67 -12.38 12.63 -0.16
N PRO A 68 -12.06 11.35 -0.36
CA PRO A 68 -12.60 10.60 -1.48
C PRO A 68 -14.09 10.34 -1.30
N GLU A 69 -14.84 10.48 -2.39
CA GLU A 69 -16.28 10.22 -2.41
C GLU A 69 -16.60 8.74 -2.11
N GLY A 70 -17.75 8.48 -1.48
CA GLY A 70 -18.25 7.14 -1.22
C GLY A 70 -17.50 6.36 -0.14
N VAL A 71 -16.76 7.04 0.74
CA VAL A 71 -16.19 6.44 1.96
C VAL A 71 -17.15 6.64 3.12
N ASP A 72 -17.44 5.55 3.83
CA ASP A 72 -18.28 5.62 5.03
C ASP A 72 -17.60 6.53 6.09
N PRO A 73 -18.36 7.46 6.72
CA PRO A 73 -17.83 8.35 7.76
C PRO A 73 -17.11 7.65 8.92
N GLN A 74 -17.43 6.41 9.22
CA GLN A 74 -16.73 5.63 10.26
C GLN A 74 -15.22 5.49 9.99
N HIS A 75 -14.81 5.51 8.71
CA HIS A 75 -13.39 5.45 8.33
C HIS A 75 -12.67 6.78 8.45
N LEU A 76 -13.41 7.89 8.61
CA LEU A 76 -12.84 9.23 8.57
C LEU A 76 -12.36 9.69 9.94
N VAL A 77 -11.20 10.33 9.95
CA VAL A 77 -10.60 11.00 11.11
C VAL A 77 -10.18 12.40 10.68
N LEU A 78 -11.02 13.37 10.99
CA LEU A 78 -10.73 14.78 10.75
C LEU A 78 -9.94 15.34 11.92
N ILE A 79 -8.80 15.95 11.64
CA ILE A 79 -8.01 16.65 12.64
C ILE A 79 -8.73 17.95 13.03
N PRO A 80 -9.06 18.16 14.30
CA PRO A 80 -9.80 19.35 14.73
C PRO A 80 -9.00 20.63 14.55
N ASP A 81 -9.72 21.73 14.53
CA ASP A 81 -9.19 23.10 14.45
C ASP A 81 -8.23 23.34 13.26
N SER A 82 -8.44 22.60 12.15
CA SER A 82 -7.68 22.78 10.92
C SER A 82 -8.61 22.77 9.71
N ASP A 83 -8.37 23.66 8.73
CA ASP A 83 -9.03 23.66 7.41
C ASP A 83 -7.98 23.48 6.31
N GLY A 84 -7.18 22.43 6.46
CA GLY A 84 -6.05 22.13 5.59
C GLY A 84 -4.77 22.85 5.99
N VAL A 85 -3.64 22.43 5.40
CA VAL A 85 -2.30 22.98 5.69
C VAL A 85 -1.65 23.67 4.48
N GLY A 86 -2.40 23.89 3.39
CA GLY A 86 -1.97 24.71 2.26
C GLY A 86 -0.65 24.28 1.60
N LYS A 87 -0.32 22.99 1.59
CA LYS A 87 0.98 22.42 1.17
C LYS A 87 2.19 22.82 2.05
N ASP A 88 1.97 23.46 3.20
CA ASP A 88 3.03 23.72 4.18
C ASP A 88 3.26 22.48 5.05
N VAL A 89 4.34 21.75 4.76
CA VAL A 89 4.73 20.53 5.50
C VAL A 89 5.13 20.86 6.94
N THR A 90 5.75 22.00 7.20
CA THR A 90 6.19 22.37 8.55
C THR A 90 4.98 22.62 9.44
N PHE A 91 4.01 23.38 8.93
CA PHE A 91 2.75 23.59 9.60
C PHE A 91 1.97 22.26 9.73
N GLY A 92 1.93 21.44 8.68
CA GLY A 92 1.30 20.12 8.70
C GLY A 92 1.89 19.20 9.78
N LYS A 93 3.22 19.14 9.92
CA LYS A 93 3.89 18.38 10.98
C LYS A 93 3.49 18.87 12.38
N LYS A 94 3.40 20.18 12.56
CA LYS A 94 2.96 20.77 13.83
C LYS A 94 1.52 20.35 14.14
N VAL A 95 0.59 20.56 13.20
CA VAL A 95 -0.82 20.20 13.36
C VAL A 95 -1.01 18.70 13.67
N LEU A 96 -0.36 17.82 12.93
CA LEU A 96 -0.46 16.37 13.16
C LEU A 96 0.16 15.95 14.49
N LYS A 97 1.25 16.57 14.91
CA LYS A 97 1.91 16.28 16.17
C LYS A 97 1.06 16.75 17.36
N ASP A 98 0.53 17.96 17.30
CA ASP A 98 -0.30 18.53 18.35
C ASP A 98 -1.61 17.74 18.54
N ASN A 99 -2.12 17.11 17.45
CA ASN A 99 -3.33 16.29 17.44
C ASN A 99 -3.04 14.77 17.37
N SER A 100 -1.84 14.35 17.72
CA SER A 100 -1.44 12.93 17.62
C SER A 100 -2.30 11.99 18.49
N THR A 101 -2.82 12.46 19.61
CA THR A 101 -3.74 11.72 20.48
C THR A 101 -5.06 11.40 19.80
N VAL A 102 -5.62 12.33 18.99
CA VAL A 102 -6.84 12.09 18.22
C VAL A 102 -6.64 10.92 17.25
N VAL A 103 -5.48 10.87 16.60
CA VAL A 103 -5.13 9.77 15.69
C VAL A 103 -4.94 8.46 16.46
N GLU A 104 -4.21 8.48 17.59
CA GLU A 104 -4.00 7.28 18.42
C GLU A 104 -5.32 6.72 18.97
N ASP A 105 -6.22 7.57 19.41
CA ASP A 105 -7.53 7.16 19.91
C ASP A 105 -8.39 6.56 18.79
N ALA A 106 -8.38 7.16 17.60
CA ALA A 106 -9.07 6.59 16.45
C ALA A 106 -8.50 5.23 16.03
N LEU A 107 -7.18 5.04 16.09
CA LEU A 107 -6.55 3.73 15.84
C LEU A 107 -7.03 2.68 16.86
N ARG A 108 -7.12 3.03 18.14
CA ARG A 108 -7.56 2.09 19.18
C ARG A 108 -9.04 1.78 19.08
N THR A 109 -9.87 2.81 18.90
CA THR A 109 -11.34 2.67 18.98
C THR A 109 -11.94 2.14 17.69
N LYS A 110 -11.39 2.52 16.53
CA LYS A 110 -11.94 2.16 15.21
C LYS A 110 -11.19 1.02 14.53
N LEU A 111 -9.85 1.06 14.53
CA LEU A 111 -9.04 0.03 13.87
C LEU A 111 -8.91 -1.25 14.73
N GLY A 112 -8.91 -1.09 16.06
CA GLY A 112 -8.81 -2.19 17.00
C GLY A 112 -7.45 -2.88 16.97
N LYS A 113 -7.41 -4.21 16.93
CA LYS A 113 -6.17 -4.98 16.94
C LYS A 113 -5.73 -5.32 15.51
N VAL A 114 -4.53 -4.87 15.16
CA VAL A 114 -3.80 -5.27 13.93
C VAL A 114 -2.34 -5.52 14.29
N ASP A 115 -1.64 -6.32 13.49
CA ASP A 115 -0.21 -6.57 13.70
C ASP A 115 0.65 -5.67 12.80
N TRP A 116 0.21 -5.41 11.60
CA TRP A 116 0.91 -4.59 10.61
C TRP A 116 0.10 -3.36 10.24
N LEU A 117 0.72 -2.19 10.30
CA LEU A 117 0.06 -0.93 9.95
C LEU A 117 0.70 -0.33 8.70
N PHE A 118 -0.05 -0.33 7.60
CA PHE A 118 0.37 0.33 6.36
C PHE A 118 -0.08 1.80 6.36
N VAL A 119 0.88 2.70 6.35
CA VAL A 119 0.64 4.15 6.30
C VAL A 119 0.80 4.65 4.86
N LEU A 120 -0.29 5.06 4.26
CA LEU A 120 -0.40 5.50 2.88
C LEU A 120 -0.35 7.03 2.84
N ALA A 121 0.64 7.62 2.19
CA ALA A 121 0.86 9.06 2.24
C ALA A 121 1.21 9.64 0.87
N GLY A 122 0.61 10.80 0.55
CA GLY A 122 0.94 11.53 -0.67
C GLY A 122 2.12 12.49 -0.47
N GLY A 123 3.20 12.30 -1.20
CA GLY A 123 4.44 13.09 -1.04
C GLY A 123 4.42 14.48 -1.69
N GLY A 124 3.31 14.99 -2.26
CA GLY A 124 3.26 16.30 -2.88
C GLY A 124 2.43 17.34 -2.12
N GLY A 125 1.51 16.87 -1.26
CA GLY A 125 0.64 17.71 -0.45
C GLY A 125 1.26 18.10 0.90
N GLY A 126 0.56 18.93 1.67
CA GLY A 126 1.01 19.32 3.01
C GLY A 126 0.80 18.21 4.04
N THR A 127 -0.44 17.78 4.23
CA THR A 127 -0.83 16.80 5.26
C THR A 127 -0.17 15.43 5.02
N GLY A 128 -0.24 14.90 3.80
CA GLY A 128 0.37 13.61 3.46
C GLY A 128 1.88 13.61 3.67
N SER A 129 2.56 14.66 3.19
CA SER A 129 4.01 14.80 3.38
C SER A 129 4.43 15.02 4.83
N ALA A 130 3.52 15.50 5.66
CA ALA A 130 3.74 15.68 7.10
C ALA A 130 3.50 14.38 7.92
N SER A 131 3.01 13.30 7.30
CA SER A 131 2.63 12.05 8.01
C SER A 131 3.78 11.43 8.82
N GLY A 132 5.03 11.70 8.47
CA GLY A 132 6.19 11.28 9.25
C GLY A 132 6.18 11.79 10.70
N ALA A 133 5.45 12.86 11.00
CA ALA A 133 5.27 13.37 12.37
C ALA A 133 4.45 12.42 13.25
N LEU A 134 3.64 11.55 12.67
CA LEU A 134 2.82 10.54 13.37
C LEU A 134 3.52 9.20 13.55
N LYS A 135 4.73 9.00 13.06
CA LYS A 135 5.43 7.71 13.11
C LYS A 135 5.53 7.13 14.52
N ASP A 136 5.85 7.96 15.50
CA ASP A 136 5.97 7.53 16.89
C ASP A 136 4.60 7.17 17.50
N SER A 137 3.53 7.85 17.08
CA SER A 137 2.16 7.55 17.47
C SER A 137 1.68 6.21 16.92
N PHE A 138 1.97 5.92 15.65
CA PHE A 138 1.70 4.62 15.06
C PHE A 138 2.46 3.50 15.76
N GLN A 139 3.73 3.72 16.11
CA GLN A 139 4.52 2.74 16.85
C GLN A 139 4.01 2.55 18.28
N ARG A 140 3.62 3.62 18.99
CA ARG A 140 3.02 3.52 20.33
C ARG A 140 1.70 2.75 20.28
N TYR A 141 0.86 3.01 19.28
CA TYR A 141 -0.38 2.25 19.08
C TYR A 141 -0.09 0.75 18.92
N LEU A 142 0.75 0.34 17.96
CA LEU A 142 1.10 -1.07 17.77
C LEU A 142 1.68 -1.71 19.04
N LYS A 143 2.54 -1.00 19.75
CA LYS A 143 3.08 -1.47 21.02
C LYS A 143 2.00 -1.65 22.10
N SER A 144 1.03 -0.74 22.16
CA SER A 144 -0.05 -0.79 23.17
C SER A 144 -0.99 -1.98 22.97
N ILE A 145 -1.15 -2.47 21.75
CA ILE A 145 -1.97 -3.65 21.41
C ILE A 145 -1.13 -4.92 21.29
N GLN A 146 0.17 -4.88 21.65
CA GLN A 146 1.11 -6.00 21.57
C GLN A 146 1.21 -6.60 20.17
N ALA A 147 1.21 -5.76 19.13
CA ALA A 147 1.35 -6.18 17.75
C ALA A 147 2.70 -6.87 17.50
N THR A 148 2.72 -7.91 16.68
CA THR A 148 3.93 -8.68 16.32
C THR A 148 4.69 -8.09 15.15
N GLY A 149 4.03 -7.24 14.35
CA GLY A 149 4.59 -6.58 13.18
C GLY A 149 5.06 -5.15 13.44
N THR A 150 5.04 -4.34 12.42
CA THR A 150 5.52 -2.96 12.46
C THR A 150 4.75 -2.03 11.51
N VAL A 151 5.14 -0.76 11.50
CA VAL A 151 4.64 0.25 10.56
C VAL A 151 5.38 0.13 9.23
N VAL A 152 4.63 0.06 8.14
CA VAL A 152 5.14 0.07 6.76
C VAL A 152 4.58 1.30 6.04
N TYR A 153 5.45 2.16 5.52
CA TYR A 153 5.00 3.31 4.75
C TYR A 153 4.86 3.00 3.26
N VAL A 154 3.82 3.55 2.65
CA VAL A 154 3.67 3.66 1.19
C VAL A 154 3.58 5.15 0.86
N ALA A 155 4.65 5.70 0.32
CA ALA A 155 4.75 7.12 -0.02
C ALA A 155 4.63 7.30 -1.54
N THR A 156 3.57 7.97 -2.02
CA THR A 156 3.52 8.34 -3.43
C THR A 156 4.47 9.49 -3.69
N VAL A 157 5.24 9.39 -4.76
CA VAL A 157 6.14 10.46 -5.21
C VAL A 157 5.57 11.12 -6.47
N PRO A 158 5.63 12.46 -6.53
CA PRO A 158 5.05 13.22 -7.64
C PRO A 158 5.70 12.86 -8.98
N THR A 159 5.01 13.20 -10.07
CA THR A 159 5.53 13.10 -11.43
C THR A 159 6.69 14.07 -11.64
N ALA A 160 7.48 13.85 -12.70
CA ALA A 160 8.54 14.80 -13.08
C ALA A 160 7.98 16.20 -13.32
N GLN A 161 6.80 16.31 -13.94
CA GLN A 161 6.15 17.60 -14.19
C GLN A 161 5.69 18.28 -12.89
N GLU A 162 5.08 17.55 -11.94
CA GLU A 162 4.70 18.08 -10.64
C GLU A 162 5.92 18.52 -9.84
N SER A 163 7.03 17.81 -9.96
CA SER A 163 8.30 18.07 -9.26
C SER A 163 9.03 19.34 -9.76
N LEU A 164 8.59 19.96 -10.86
CA LEU A 164 9.06 21.30 -11.25
C LEU A 164 8.61 22.38 -10.27
N ASN A 165 7.59 22.13 -9.49
CA ASN A 165 7.20 22.98 -8.38
C ASN A 165 8.05 22.63 -7.15
N ASP A 166 8.89 23.55 -6.72
CA ASP A 166 9.81 23.37 -5.59
C ASP A 166 9.10 22.93 -4.30
N THR A 167 7.92 23.48 -4.02
CA THR A 167 7.14 23.12 -2.83
C THR A 167 6.75 21.65 -2.89
N ILE A 168 6.25 21.16 -4.02
CA ILE A 168 5.85 19.77 -4.19
C ILE A 168 7.06 18.84 -4.06
N ASN A 169 8.16 19.19 -4.71
CA ASN A 169 9.41 18.41 -4.66
C ASN A 169 9.99 18.36 -3.23
N ASN A 170 10.05 19.50 -2.55
CA ASN A 170 10.54 19.59 -1.17
C ASN A 170 9.64 18.80 -0.20
N ASN A 171 8.33 18.84 -0.39
CA ASN A 171 7.38 18.08 0.40
C ASN A 171 7.62 16.57 0.27
N ALA A 172 7.79 16.08 -0.95
CA ALA A 172 8.08 14.66 -1.20
C ALA A 172 9.41 14.24 -0.56
N ASN A 173 10.46 15.05 -0.72
CA ASN A 173 11.76 14.80 -0.13
C ASN A 173 11.72 14.82 1.41
N SER A 174 10.93 15.71 2.00
CA SER A 174 10.74 15.77 3.45
C SER A 174 10.11 14.48 3.98
N LEU A 175 9.04 13.98 3.34
CA LEU A 175 8.41 12.72 3.71
C LEU A 175 9.40 11.55 3.61
N LEU A 176 10.07 11.39 2.47
CA LEU A 176 11.03 10.30 2.27
C LEU A 176 12.18 10.33 3.28
N LYS A 177 12.63 11.52 3.67
CA LYS A 177 13.65 11.68 4.73
C LYS A 177 13.12 11.23 6.09
N ASP A 178 11.90 11.61 6.44
CA ASP A 178 11.29 11.26 7.75
C ASP A 178 11.11 9.75 7.93
N ILE A 179 10.82 9.03 6.83
CA ILE A 179 10.56 7.58 6.84
C ILE A 179 11.75 6.72 6.41
N ALA A 180 12.91 7.33 6.13
CA ALA A 180 14.08 6.65 5.55
C ALA A 180 14.55 5.40 6.32
N ASN A 181 14.36 5.40 7.65
CA ASN A 181 14.76 4.31 8.56
C ASN A 181 13.59 3.36 8.91
N LEU A 182 12.47 3.48 8.23
CA LEU A 182 11.31 2.60 8.37
C LEU A 182 11.15 1.75 7.11
N PRO A 183 10.51 0.57 7.19
CA PRO A 183 10.05 -0.14 6.02
C PRO A 183 9.16 0.78 5.18
N HIS A 184 9.54 0.99 3.91
CA HIS A 184 8.72 1.84 3.05
C HIS A 184 8.79 1.46 1.57
N ILE A 185 7.69 1.70 0.87
CA ILE A 185 7.56 1.61 -0.59
C ILE A 185 7.41 3.05 -1.11
N ALA A 186 8.29 3.47 -2.01
CA ALA A 186 8.07 4.69 -2.79
C ALA A 186 7.28 4.32 -4.05
N LEU A 187 6.11 4.92 -4.22
CA LEU A 187 5.20 4.67 -5.34
C LEU A 187 5.27 5.83 -6.32
N SER A 188 5.77 5.62 -7.52
CA SER A 188 5.99 6.67 -8.50
C SER A 188 4.73 7.00 -9.30
N ASN A 189 4.17 8.18 -9.10
CA ASN A 189 3.08 8.69 -9.92
C ASN A 189 3.46 8.71 -11.42
N GLU A 190 4.70 9.08 -11.73
CA GLU A 190 5.21 9.11 -13.11
C GLU A 190 5.10 7.74 -13.78
N LYS A 191 5.60 6.68 -13.12
CA LYS A 191 5.54 5.32 -13.65
C LYS A 191 4.10 4.83 -13.78
N GLN A 192 3.26 5.10 -12.79
CA GLN A 192 1.83 4.73 -12.83
C GLN A 192 1.12 5.41 -14.00
N VAL A 193 1.34 6.71 -14.18
CA VAL A 193 0.79 7.47 -15.32
C VAL A 193 1.28 6.88 -16.64
N GLN A 194 2.58 6.60 -16.78
CA GLN A 194 3.14 6.01 -18.00
C GLN A 194 2.54 4.63 -18.32
N MET A 195 2.32 3.78 -17.31
CA MET A 195 1.75 2.44 -17.47
C MET A 195 0.27 2.46 -17.91
N LEU A 196 -0.47 3.49 -17.52
CA LEU A 196 -1.90 3.63 -17.74
C LEU A 196 -2.25 4.57 -18.89
N ARG A 197 -1.28 5.37 -19.38
CA ARG A 197 -1.49 6.32 -20.47
C ARG A 197 -2.04 5.61 -21.70
N GLY A 198 -3.13 6.14 -22.26
CA GLY A 198 -3.82 5.59 -23.41
C GLY A 198 -4.69 4.35 -23.12
N LYS A 199 -4.73 3.85 -21.87
CA LYS A 199 -5.57 2.72 -21.47
C LYS A 199 -6.81 3.15 -20.69
N VAL A 200 -6.71 4.27 -19.99
CA VAL A 200 -7.82 4.85 -19.19
C VAL A 200 -7.93 6.35 -19.44
N GLY A 201 -9.14 6.91 -19.25
CA GLY A 201 -9.35 8.35 -19.32
C GLY A 201 -8.63 9.10 -18.20
N MET A 202 -8.33 10.39 -18.43
CA MET A 202 -7.55 11.21 -17.49
C MET A 202 -8.13 11.22 -16.07
N LEU A 203 -9.43 11.31 -15.89
CA LEU A 203 -10.11 11.35 -14.60
C LEU A 203 -9.96 10.02 -13.83
N ASN A 204 -9.83 8.90 -14.53
CA ASN A 204 -9.73 7.56 -13.97
C ASN A 204 -8.28 7.10 -13.77
N LEU A 205 -7.30 7.92 -14.13
CA LEU A 205 -5.90 7.53 -14.14
C LEU A 205 -5.39 7.21 -12.72
N TYR A 206 -5.54 8.13 -11.77
CA TYR A 206 -5.15 7.88 -10.38
C TYR A 206 -6.05 6.85 -9.66
N PRO A 207 -7.38 6.85 -9.82
CA PRO A 207 -8.20 5.76 -9.30
C PRO A 207 -7.76 4.38 -9.78
N ALA A 208 -7.52 4.21 -11.09
CA ALA A 208 -7.02 2.95 -11.64
C ALA A 208 -5.62 2.57 -11.12
N ALA A 209 -4.72 3.55 -11.00
CA ALA A 209 -3.39 3.35 -10.43
C ALA A 209 -3.45 2.87 -8.97
N ASN A 210 -4.25 3.52 -8.15
CA ASN A 210 -4.44 3.17 -6.74
C ASN A 210 -5.02 1.75 -6.60
N THR A 211 -6.04 1.43 -7.39
CA THR A 211 -6.65 0.09 -7.41
C THR A 211 -5.64 -0.98 -7.85
N ALA A 212 -4.85 -0.71 -8.90
CA ALA A 212 -3.83 -1.65 -9.36
C ALA A 212 -2.77 -1.92 -8.27
N PHE A 213 -2.33 -0.88 -7.55
CA PHE A 213 -1.39 -1.04 -6.46
C PHE A 213 -2.01 -1.78 -5.27
N ALA A 214 -3.24 -1.45 -4.89
CA ALA A 214 -3.93 -2.14 -3.80
C ALA A 214 -4.09 -3.64 -4.11
N LYS A 215 -4.49 -4.00 -5.33
CA LYS A 215 -4.57 -5.40 -5.79
C LYS A 215 -3.20 -6.10 -5.78
N MET A 216 -2.13 -5.40 -6.11
CA MET A 216 -0.76 -5.96 -6.05
C MET A 216 -0.36 -6.31 -4.61
N ILE A 217 -0.62 -5.45 -3.64
CA ILE A 217 -0.40 -5.76 -2.21
C ILE A 217 -1.31 -6.91 -1.76
N ALA A 218 -2.60 -6.86 -2.10
CA ALA A 218 -3.55 -7.91 -1.77
C ALA A 218 -3.11 -9.29 -2.30
N GLN A 219 -2.58 -9.34 -3.51
CA GLN A 219 -2.08 -10.58 -4.10
C GLN A 219 -0.90 -11.16 -3.29
N VAL A 220 0.04 -10.34 -2.85
CA VAL A 220 1.16 -10.81 -2.02
C VAL A 220 0.65 -11.32 -0.66
N LEU A 221 -0.26 -10.59 -0.03
CA LEU A 221 -0.87 -10.98 1.24
C LEU A 221 -1.66 -12.29 1.11
N LYS A 222 -2.40 -12.46 0.02
CA LYS A 222 -3.16 -13.67 -0.27
C LYS A 222 -2.23 -14.87 -0.54
N LEU A 223 -1.26 -14.72 -1.43
CA LEU A 223 -0.33 -15.82 -1.78
C LEU A 223 0.44 -16.33 -0.57
N SER A 224 0.75 -15.47 0.39
CA SER A 224 1.43 -15.87 1.64
C SER A 224 0.52 -16.63 2.61
N SER A 225 -0.79 -16.73 2.34
CA SER A 225 -1.74 -17.56 3.11
C SER A 225 -2.03 -18.92 2.45
N GLU A 226 -1.56 -19.12 1.23
CA GLU A 226 -1.82 -20.34 0.46
C GLU A 226 -0.69 -21.35 0.64
N THR A 227 -1.04 -22.64 0.62
CA THR A 227 -0.08 -23.73 0.63
C THR A 227 0.32 -24.09 -0.79
N SER A 228 1.57 -24.51 -0.98
CA SER A 228 2.09 -24.94 -2.27
C SER A 228 2.66 -26.36 -2.17
N PRO A 229 2.42 -27.24 -3.16
CA PRO A 229 3.03 -28.56 -3.20
C PRO A 229 4.53 -28.53 -3.54
N ILE A 230 5.05 -27.40 -4.05
CA ILE A 230 6.46 -27.25 -4.43
C ILE A 230 7.21 -26.53 -3.32
N GLN A 231 6.88 -25.28 -3.05
CA GLN A 231 7.48 -24.47 -1.99
C GLN A 231 6.45 -23.46 -1.48
N THR A 232 6.22 -23.47 -0.18
CA THR A 232 5.33 -22.51 0.47
C THR A 232 6.11 -21.26 0.84
N PHE A 233 5.55 -20.11 0.50
CA PHE A 233 5.97 -18.80 1.03
C PHE A 233 4.93 -18.36 2.05
N ASP A 234 5.24 -18.53 3.32
CA ASP A 234 4.28 -18.31 4.39
C ASP A 234 4.34 -16.88 4.99
N SER A 235 3.49 -16.65 5.99
CA SER A 235 3.43 -15.36 6.69
C SER A 235 4.77 -14.94 7.29
N LYS A 236 5.58 -15.91 7.79
CA LYS A 236 6.88 -15.61 8.40
C LYS A 236 7.92 -15.17 7.38
N ASP A 237 7.87 -15.69 6.16
CA ASP A 237 8.73 -15.25 5.07
C ASP A 237 8.33 -13.84 4.61
N LEU A 238 7.03 -13.55 4.53
CA LEU A 238 6.54 -12.20 4.23
C LEU A 238 6.94 -11.20 5.32
N GLU A 239 6.79 -11.56 6.60
CA GLU A 239 7.24 -10.74 7.73
C GLU A 239 8.73 -10.37 7.61
N LYS A 240 9.60 -11.34 7.27
CA LYS A 240 11.04 -11.07 7.05
C LYS A 240 11.27 -10.04 5.94
N CYS A 241 10.50 -10.12 4.85
CA CYS A 241 10.58 -9.13 3.77
C CYS A 241 10.14 -7.74 4.23
N LEU A 242 9.09 -7.65 5.05
CA LEU A 242 8.54 -6.39 5.56
C LEU A 242 9.34 -5.79 6.72
N MET A 243 10.15 -6.57 7.45
CA MET A 243 10.96 -6.10 8.58
C MET A 243 12.21 -5.30 8.16
N THR A 244 12.39 -5.01 6.90
CA THR A 244 13.51 -4.18 6.43
C THR A 244 13.42 -2.76 7.00
N LYS A 245 14.57 -2.13 7.23
CA LYS A 245 14.65 -0.70 7.58
C LYS A 245 15.01 0.15 6.36
N LYS A 246 14.63 -0.30 5.17
CA LYS A 246 15.01 0.30 3.90
C LYS A 246 13.81 0.38 2.96
N ARG A 247 14.04 0.99 1.80
CA ARG A 247 13.07 1.07 0.73
C ARG A 247 12.87 -0.30 0.09
N MET A 248 11.62 -0.70 0.00
CA MET A 248 11.17 -1.88 -0.73
C MET A 248 10.72 -1.51 -2.14
N ILE A 249 10.82 -2.47 -3.04
CA ILE A 249 10.30 -2.41 -4.41
C ILE A 249 9.41 -3.63 -4.59
N LEU A 250 8.23 -3.38 -5.14
CA LEU A 250 7.28 -4.42 -5.47
C LEU A 250 7.03 -4.37 -6.98
N GLY A 251 7.02 -5.51 -7.64
CA GLY A 251 6.71 -5.63 -9.06
C GLY A 251 6.04 -6.96 -9.34
N THR A 252 5.13 -6.98 -10.29
CA THR A 252 4.46 -8.18 -10.77
C THR A 252 4.54 -8.24 -12.29
N THR A 253 4.56 -9.43 -12.85
CA THR A 253 4.44 -9.65 -14.29
C THR A 253 3.65 -10.92 -14.58
N LEU A 254 2.91 -10.92 -15.66
CA LEU A 254 2.24 -12.09 -16.18
C LEU A 254 3.10 -12.70 -17.28
N VAL A 255 3.41 -13.98 -17.14
CA VAL A 255 4.07 -14.79 -18.19
C VAL A 255 2.99 -15.45 -19.02
N LYS A 256 2.91 -15.10 -20.29
CA LYS A 256 1.95 -15.68 -21.25
C LYS A 256 2.52 -16.88 -22.01
N ASP A 257 3.83 -16.87 -22.23
CA ASP A 257 4.55 -17.92 -22.96
C ASP A 257 5.75 -18.37 -22.11
N PRO A 258 5.70 -19.55 -21.53
CA PRO A 258 6.78 -20.09 -20.70
C PRO A 258 7.96 -20.62 -21.54
N SER A 259 7.82 -20.77 -22.86
CA SER A 259 8.87 -21.30 -23.73
C SER A 259 9.97 -20.28 -24.09
N VAL A 260 9.88 -19.06 -23.56
CA VAL A 260 10.85 -17.99 -23.82
C VAL A 260 12.23 -18.33 -23.27
N THR A 261 13.25 -18.26 -24.10
CA THR A 261 14.65 -18.46 -23.70
C THR A 261 15.02 -17.48 -22.56
N ASN A 262 15.72 -17.97 -21.54
CA ASN A 262 16.07 -17.20 -20.33
C ASN A 262 14.86 -16.67 -19.57
N LEU A 263 13.82 -17.49 -19.42
CA LEU A 263 12.56 -17.11 -18.80
C LEU A 263 12.74 -16.42 -17.44
N GLY A 264 13.57 -16.96 -16.55
CA GLY A 264 13.82 -16.38 -15.23
C GLY A 264 14.36 -14.94 -15.30
N ALA A 265 15.35 -14.69 -16.14
CA ALA A 265 15.88 -13.34 -16.35
C ALA A 265 14.82 -12.40 -16.97
N THR A 266 14.02 -12.91 -17.90
CA THR A 266 12.94 -12.15 -18.54
C THR A 266 11.85 -11.77 -17.51
N ILE A 267 11.43 -12.71 -16.66
CA ILE A 267 10.49 -12.46 -15.57
C ILE A 267 11.01 -11.36 -14.65
N PHE A 268 12.24 -11.51 -14.14
CA PHE A 268 12.85 -10.54 -13.24
C PHE A 268 12.92 -9.13 -13.87
N GLN A 269 13.40 -9.03 -15.10
CA GLN A 269 13.47 -7.75 -15.82
C GLN A 269 12.09 -7.12 -16.03
N ASN A 270 11.10 -7.93 -16.38
CA ASN A 270 9.73 -7.47 -16.56
C ASN A 270 9.11 -7.00 -15.22
N CYS A 271 9.32 -7.72 -14.12
CA CYS A 271 8.89 -7.27 -12.78
C CYS A 271 9.46 -5.90 -12.44
N ILE A 272 10.74 -5.67 -12.64
CA ILE A 272 11.39 -4.37 -12.40
C ILE A 272 10.84 -3.28 -13.33
N LYS A 273 10.68 -3.59 -14.62
CA LYS A 273 10.17 -2.65 -15.62
C LYS A 273 8.72 -2.25 -15.36
N GLN A 274 7.88 -3.22 -14.98
CA GLN A 274 6.45 -3.02 -14.71
C GLN A 274 6.17 -2.61 -13.25
N SER A 275 7.19 -2.53 -12.41
CA SER A 275 7.04 -2.04 -11.06
C SER A 275 6.59 -0.58 -11.04
N PRO A 276 5.58 -0.21 -10.23
CA PRO A 276 5.20 1.17 -10.02
C PRO A 276 6.20 1.94 -9.14
N CYS A 277 7.21 1.26 -8.60
CA CYS A 277 8.26 1.88 -7.79
C CYS A 277 9.37 2.46 -8.66
N PRO A 278 10.07 3.53 -8.23
CA PRO A 278 11.27 4.01 -8.91
C PRO A 278 12.34 2.91 -8.98
N THR A 279 13.00 2.81 -10.13
CA THR A 279 14.08 1.83 -10.33
C THR A 279 15.21 2.04 -9.29
N PRO A 280 15.71 0.99 -8.66
CA PRO A 280 16.81 1.10 -7.69
C PRO A 280 18.11 1.49 -8.39
N ARG A 281 18.96 2.27 -7.67
CA ARG A 281 20.30 2.65 -8.17
C ARG A 281 21.41 1.73 -7.65
N GLY A 282 21.08 0.74 -6.83
CA GLY A 282 22.03 -0.18 -6.19
C GLY A 282 21.58 -1.62 -6.26
N LYS A 283 22.41 -2.52 -5.71
CA LYS A 283 22.03 -3.92 -5.56
C LYS A 283 21.02 -4.05 -4.40
N PRO A 284 20.01 -4.92 -4.52
CA PRO A 284 19.14 -5.24 -3.40
C PRO A 284 19.94 -6.02 -2.33
N ASP A 285 19.62 -5.80 -1.07
CA ASP A 285 20.21 -6.58 0.04
C ASP A 285 19.52 -7.94 0.17
N THR A 286 18.22 -7.98 -0.10
CA THR A 286 17.38 -9.18 -0.03
C THR A 286 16.20 -9.02 -0.96
N GLY A 287 15.58 -10.12 -1.31
CA GLY A 287 14.37 -10.15 -2.14
C GLY A 287 13.71 -11.52 -2.08
N SER A 288 12.46 -11.57 -2.51
CA SER A 288 11.70 -12.79 -2.70
C SER A 288 11.01 -12.74 -4.05
N ILE A 289 10.89 -13.88 -4.68
CA ILE A 289 10.15 -14.07 -5.92
C ILE A 289 9.06 -15.09 -5.64
N LEU A 290 7.81 -14.72 -5.89
CA LEU A 290 6.65 -15.59 -5.75
C LEU A 290 6.15 -15.95 -7.16
N PHE A 291 6.08 -17.24 -7.44
CA PHE A 291 5.49 -17.75 -8.67
C PHE A 291 4.09 -18.30 -8.35
N ALA A 292 3.07 -17.75 -9.01
CA ALA A 292 1.74 -18.36 -9.06
C ALA A 292 1.61 -19.07 -10.41
N ILE A 293 1.59 -20.38 -10.38
CA ILE A 293 1.51 -21.23 -11.58
C ILE A 293 0.28 -22.14 -11.51
N THR A 294 -0.31 -22.41 -12.66
CA THR A 294 -1.43 -23.38 -12.72
C THR A 294 -0.94 -24.82 -12.56
N PRO A 295 -1.78 -25.77 -12.14
CA PRO A 295 -1.39 -27.18 -12.06
C PRO A 295 -0.87 -27.74 -13.38
N GLU A 296 -1.42 -27.29 -14.53
CA GLU A 296 -0.96 -27.69 -15.85
C GLU A 296 0.48 -27.21 -16.10
N MET A 297 0.77 -25.95 -15.78
CA MET A 297 2.11 -25.40 -15.92
C MET A 297 3.11 -26.05 -14.94
N ALA A 298 2.67 -26.38 -13.74
CA ALA A 298 3.50 -27.05 -12.74
C ALA A 298 3.94 -28.46 -13.19
N ASN A 299 3.14 -29.12 -14.02
CA ASN A 299 3.44 -30.44 -14.56
C ASN A 299 4.17 -30.41 -15.93
N ASP A 300 4.42 -29.21 -16.47
CA ASP A 300 5.15 -29.05 -17.73
C ASP A 300 6.67 -29.12 -17.51
N PRO A 301 7.39 -30.13 -18.09
CA PRO A 301 8.83 -30.26 -17.92
C PRO A 301 9.63 -29.05 -18.44
N GLU A 302 9.11 -28.31 -19.44
CA GLU A 302 9.78 -27.11 -19.95
C GLU A 302 9.68 -25.96 -18.95
N VAL A 303 8.57 -25.84 -18.24
CA VAL A 303 8.40 -24.83 -17.19
C VAL A 303 9.32 -25.10 -16.01
N SER A 304 9.42 -26.35 -15.56
CA SER A 304 10.29 -26.71 -14.42
C SER A 304 11.76 -26.40 -14.65
N LYS A 305 12.27 -26.55 -15.86
CA LYS A 305 13.66 -26.16 -16.22
C LYS A 305 14.00 -24.67 -15.99
N HIS A 306 13.00 -23.83 -15.84
CA HIS A 306 13.16 -22.38 -15.71
C HIS A 306 12.89 -21.87 -14.29
N ILE A 307 12.37 -22.74 -13.42
CA ILE A 307 12.06 -22.39 -12.01
C ILE A 307 13.19 -22.80 -11.08
N ASP A 308 13.94 -23.88 -11.41
CA ASP A 308 15.15 -24.32 -10.72
C ASP A 308 16.34 -23.39 -10.99
#